data_dad276f428597bac36b2775211427cf3
#
_entry.id   dad276f428597bac36b2775211427cf3
#
_cell.length_a   1.000
_cell.length_b   1.000
_cell.length_c   1.000
_cell.angle_alpha   90.00
_cell.angle_beta   90.00
_cell.angle_gamma   90.00
#
_symmetry.space_group_name_H-M   'P 1'
#
loop_
_entity.id
_entity.type
_entity.pdbx_description
1 polymer ?
#
loop_
_entity_poly.entity_id
_entity_poly.type
_entity_poly.pdbx_seq_one_letter_code
_entity_poly.pdbx_strand_id
1 'polypeptide(L)'
;DNPWLTRAAQSLAEALRLAASKKLDIEFTELVTGYRLRTGAEVSYVDIYLYDSLSSGAGYAVSVADIINDLLVEVKELLSSCNCGAACSKCLKHYRNQYVHGLLDRFAALQLLTWGMDGIKAPPLALETQVKMITPLANILRQSGCEITTSGEITAIGKTGSKRVVIYPAMWVEPYEDNTIFVSDAYIKYAKPYAVQKILDSLG
;
A
#
# COMPACT_ATOMS: atom_id res chain seq x y z
N ASP A 1 8.35 2.83 10.13
CA ASP A 1 7.98 3.18 8.74
C ASP A 1 6.76 2.36 8.30
N ASN A 2 5.72 3.02 7.82
CA ASN A 2 4.52 2.34 7.32
C ASN A 2 4.80 1.73 5.93
N PRO A 3 4.88 0.40 5.79
CA PRO A 3 5.22 -0.26 4.52
C PRO A 3 4.17 -0.02 3.44
N TRP A 4 2.94 0.35 3.79
CA TRP A 4 1.89 0.70 2.85
C TRP A 4 2.20 2.00 2.12
N LEU A 5 2.60 3.06 2.85
CA LEU A 5 2.78 4.39 2.27
C LEU A 5 3.92 4.41 1.23
N THR A 6 5.04 3.77 1.53
CA THR A 6 6.15 3.61 0.59
C THR A 6 5.72 2.88 -0.68
N ARG A 7 4.96 1.78 -0.54
CA ARG A 7 4.46 1.01 -1.68
C ARG A 7 3.42 1.78 -2.48
N ALA A 8 2.49 2.45 -1.81
CA ALA A 8 1.47 3.26 -2.45
C ALA A 8 2.10 4.40 -3.27
N ALA A 9 3.05 5.14 -2.70
CA ALA A 9 3.74 6.24 -3.36
C ALA A 9 4.57 5.77 -4.56
N GLN A 10 5.40 4.72 -4.37
CA GLN A 10 6.20 4.16 -5.46
C GLN A 10 5.31 3.63 -6.60
N SER A 11 4.27 2.89 -6.26
CA SER A 11 3.38 2.29 -7.26
C SER A 11 2.56 3.34 -8.01
N LEU A 12 2.12 4.39 -7.32
CA LEU A 12 1.39 5.49 -7.96
C LEU A 12 2.31 6.31 -8.87
N ALA A 13 3.56 6.56 -8.45
CA ALA A 13 4.57 7.22 -9.28
C ALA A 13 4.82 6.44 -10.59
N GLU A 14 5.01 5.11 -10.50
CA GLU A 14 5.21 4.27 -11.69
C GLU A 14 3.95 4.17 -12.56
N ALA A 15 2.76 4.15 -11.96
CA ALA A 15 1.49 4.16 -12.70
C ALA A 15 1.31 5.45 -13.50
N LEU A 16 1.61 6.61 -12.88
CA LEU A 16 1.58 7.92 -13.55
C LEU A 16 2.56 7.96 -14.72
N ARG A 17 3.80 7.51 -14.51
CA ARG A 17 4.82 7.44 -15.55
C ARG A 17 4.37 6.58 -16.73
N LEU A 18 3.85 5.38 -16.45
CA LEU A 18 3.40 4.44 -17.48
C LEU A 18 2.21 4.99 -18.27
N ALA A 19 1.22 5.55 -17.58
CA ALA A 19 0.07 6.15 -18.23
C ALA A 19 0.45 7.39 -19.06
N ALA A 20 1.31 8.27 -18.53
CA ALA A 20 1.81 9.46 -19.23
C ALA A 20 2.59 9.08 -20.48
N SER A 21 3.52 8.13 -20.40
CA SER A 21 4.29 7.67 -21.56
C SER A 21 3.38 7.14 -22.66
N LYS A 22 2.36 6.34 -22.28
CA LYS A 22 1.38 5.81 -23.22
C LYS A 22 0.51 6.90 -23.84
N LYS A 23 0.05 7.85 -23.03
CA LYS A 23 -0.82 8.95 -23.47
C LYS A 23 -0.13 9.91 -24.44
N LEU A 24 1.16 10.19 -24.20
CA LEU A 24 1.96 11.07 -25.02
C LEU A 24 2.64 10.35 -26.20
N ASP A 25 2.47 9.02 -26.31
CA ASP A 25 3.13 8.16 -27.33
C ASP A 25 4.64 8.33 -27.33
N ILE A 26 5.27 8.28 -26.14
CA ILE A 26 6.71 8.42 -25.93
C ILE A 26 7.28 7.19 -25.25
N GLU A 27 8.60 7.00 -25.37
CA GLU A 27 9.29 5.94 -24.67
C GLU A 27 9.18 6.11 -23.14
N PHE A 28 9.03 4.98 -22.44
CA PHE A 28 8.94 4.97 -20.98
C PHE A 28 10.13 5.67 -20.29
N THR A 29 11.29 5.69 -20.94
CA THR A 29 12.51 6.30 -20.42
C THR A 29 12.58 7.83 -20.58
N GLU A 30 11.68 8.43 -21.36
CA GLU A 30 11.63 9.89 -21.56
C GLU A 30 11.15 10.64 -20.32
N LEU A 31 10.39 9.96 -19.47
CA LEU A 31 9.92 10.47 -18.19
C LEU A 31 10.57 9.72 -17.03
N VAL A 32 10.81 10.41 -15.95
CA VAL A 32 11.27 9.86 -14.68
C VAL A 32 10.31 10.27 -13.58
N THR A 33 10.05 9.37 -12.65
CA THR A 33 9.21 9.64 -11.50
C THR A 33 9.99 9.42 -10.20
N GLY A 34 9.56 10.11 -9.18
CA GLY A 34 9.98 9.90 -7.81
C GLY A 34 8.89 10.30 -6.85
N TYR A 35 9.11 9.99 -5.58
CA TYR A 35 8.25 10.45 -4.52
C TYR A 35 9.06 10.90 -3.32
N ARG A 36 8.47 11.74 -2.49
CA ARG A 36 9.02 12.18 -1.22
C ARG A 36 7.97 12.08 -0.14
N LEU A 37 8.30 11.40 0.94
CA LEU A 37 7.48 11.38 2.14
C LEU A 37 7.93 12.54 3.04
N ARG A 38 6.98 13.36 3.46
CA ARG A 38 7.19 14.43 4.43
C ARG A 38 6.31 14.19 5.63
N THR A 39 6.92 14.03 6.79
CA THR A 39 6.21 13.84 8.05
C THR A 39 6.12 15.17 8.76
N GLY A 40 4.90 15.70 8.92
CA GLY A 40 4.61 16.82 9.80
C GLY A 40 4.17 16.33 11.19
N ALA A 41 3.98 17.26 12.12
CA ALA A 41 3.55 16.92 13.48
C ALA A 41 2.16 16.25 13.54
N GLU A 42 1.26 16.64 12.64
CA GLU A 42 -0.13 16.15 12.61
C GLU A 42 -0.50 15.44 11.31
N VAL A 43 0.20 15.74 10.22
CA VAL A 43 -0.14 15.23 8.86
C VAL A 43 1.12 14.79 8.14
N SER A 44 1.03 13.65 7.47
CA SER A 44 2.05 13.18 6.53
C SER A 44 1.64 13.53 5.10
N TYR A 45 2.61 13.98 4.31
CA TYR A 45 2.41 14.33 2.92
C TYR A 45 3.19 13.38 2.02
N VAL A 46 2.63 13.11 0.85
CA VAL A 46 3.31 12.39 -0.22
C VAL A 46 3.39 13.33 -1.42
N ASP A 47 4.60 13.76 -1.76
CA ASP A 47 4.85 14.46 -3.00
C ASP A 47 5.25 13.43 -4.05
N ILE A 48 4.59 13.40 -5.18
CA ILE A 48 4.96 12.59 -6.34
C ILE A 48 5.38 13.54 -7.44
N TYR A 49 6.57 13.33 -8.01
CA TYR A 49 7.06 14.15 -9.11
C TYR A 49 7.24 13.33 -10.37
N LEU A 50 7.02 13.98 -11.47
CA LEU A 50 7.29 13.49 -12.80
C LEU A 50 8.06 14.59 -13.55
N TYR A 51 9.16 14.22 -14.19
CA TYR A 51 10.03 15.15 -14.90
C TYR A 51 10.65 14.50 -16.13
N ASP A 52 11.10 15.33 -17.07
CA ASP A 52 11.79 14.86 -18.26
C ASP A 52 13.14 14.23 -17.92
N SER A 53 13.48 13.12 -18.56
CA SER A 53 14.76 12.43 -18.33
C SER A 53 15.96 13.24 -18.83
N LEU A 54 15.78 14.04 -19.87
CA LEU A 54 16.80 14.93 -20.42
C LEU A 54 16.92 16.20 -19.58
N SER A 55 18.13 16.57 -19.22
CA SER A 55 18.41 17.78 -18.43
C SER A 55 17.99 19.10 -19.11
N SER A 56 17.93 19.10 -20.45
CA SER A 56 17.43 20.23 -21.23
C SER A 56 15.90 20.31 -21.27
N GLY A 57 15.21 19.26 -20.81
CA GLY A 57 13.76 19.09 -20.89
C GLY A 57 13.27 18.88 -22.33
N ALA A 58 12.43 17.88 -22.53
CA ALA A 58 11.73 17.70 -23.82
C ALA A 58 10.33 18.34 -23.79
N GLY A 59 9.89 18.84 -22.62
CA GLY A 59 8.58 19.45 -22.42
C GLY A 59 7.46 18.44 -22.12
N TYR A 60 7.78 17.16 -21.99
CA TYR A 60 6.78 16.12 -21.72
C TYR A 60 6.14 16.28 -20.34
N ALA A 61 6.94 16.65 -19.34
CA ALA A 61 6.40 16.89 -18.00
C ALA A 61 5.40 18.06 -17.97
N VAL A 62 5.63 19.10 -18.79
CA VAL A 62 4.69 20.22 -18.98
C VAL A 62 3.42 19.73 -19.66
N SER A 63 3.55 18.93 -20.73
CA SER A 63 2.41 18.34 -21.43
C SER A 63 1.57 17.44 -20.50
N VAL A 64 2.20 16.74 -19.57
CA VAL A 64 1.48 15.94 -18.54
C VAL A 64 0.67 16.85 -17.61
N ALA A 65 1.20 18.03 -17.23
CA ALA A 65 0.48 18.95 -16.38
C ALA A 65 -0.84 19.44 -17.04
N ASP A 66 -0.85 19.65 -18.35
CA ASP A 66 -2.02 20.08 -19.10
C ASP A 66 -3.14 19.01 -19.15
N ILE A 67 -2.78 17.74 -19.05
CA ILE A 67 -3.71 16.60 -19.12
C ILE A 67 -3.88 15.84 -17.80
N ILE A 68 -3.41 16.42 -16.68
CA ILE A 68 -3.29 15.68 -15.41
C ILE A 68 -4.59 15.06 -14.93
N ASN A 69 -5.71 15.75 -15.07
CA ASN A 69 -7.01 15.24 -14.63
C ASN A 69 -7.44 13.98 -15.40
N ASP A 70 -7.29 13.99 -16.72
CA ASP A 70 -7.59 12.84 -17.56
C ASP A 70 -6.62 11.69 -17.28
N LEU A 71 -5.35 12.03 -17.06
CA LEU A 71 -4.32 11.05 -16.72
C LEU A 71 -4.62 10.33 -15.41
N LEU A 72 -5.07 11.04 -14.37
CA LEU A 72 -5.44 10.43 -13.09
C LEU A 72 -6.61 9.44 -13.24
N VAL A 73 -7.58 9.73 -14.11
CA VAL A 73 -8.67 8.80 -14.44
C VAL A 73 -8.14 7.55 -15.12
N GLU A 74 -7.25 7.69 -16.11
CA GLU A 74 -6.62 6.55 -16.79
C GLU A 74 -5.75 5.71 -15.84
N VAL A 75 -5.02 6.35 -14.92
CA VAL A 75 -4.27 5.66 -13.86
C VAL A 75 -5.20 4.86 -12.95
N LYS A 76 -6.34 5.42 -12.56
CA LYS A 76 -7.35 4.73 -11.74
C LYS A 76 -7.87 3.48 -12.46
N GLU A 77 -8.14 3.59 -13.76
CA GLU A 77 -8.56 2.46 -14.59
C GLU A 77 -7.46 1.41 -14.73
N LEU A 78 -6.22 1.80 -15.02
CA LEU A 78 -5.06 0.91 -15.10
C LEU A 78 -4.88 0.10 -13.81
N LEU A 79 -4.99 0.75 -12.65
CA LEU A 79 -4.82 0.11 -11.35
C LEU A 79 -5.99 -0.82 -10.98
N SER A 80 -7.22 -0.49 -11.38
CA SER A 80 -8.43 -1.23 -11.01
C SER A 80 -8.73 -2.40 -11.94
N SER A 81 -8.46 -2.28 -13.24
CA SER A 81 -8.85 -3.28 -14.25
C SER A 81 -8.01 -4.57 -14.25
N CYS A 82 -6.83 -4.56 -13.64
CA CYS A 82 -5.95 -5.73 -13.63
C CYS A 82 -6.35 -6.74 -12.54
N ASN A 83 -6.36 -8.04 -12.88
CA ASN A 83 -6.71 -9.13 -11.97
C ASN A 83 -5.52 -9.76 -11.23
N CYS A 84 -4.32 -9.15 -11.28
CA CYS A 84 -3.15 -9.67 -10.58
C CYS A 84 -3.16 -9.39 -9.08
N GLY A 85 -2.39 -10.17 -8.29
CA GLY A 85 -2.37 -10.08 -6.83
C GLY A 85 -1.72 -8.79 -6.26
N ALA A 86 -0.76 -8.19 -6.94
CA ALA A 86 -0.11 -6.95 -6.52
C ALA A 86 0.35 -6.11 -7.71
N ALA A 87 1.20 -6.65 -8.60
CA ALA A 87 1.68 -6.01 -9.81
C ALA A 87 2.14 -7.07 -10.82
N CYS A 88 1.92 -6.79 -12.11
CA CYS A 88 2.39 -7.65 -13.20
C CYS A 88 2.74 -6.80 -14.44
N SER A 89 3.23 -7.47 -15.50
CA SER A 89 3.60 -6.81 -16.76
C SER A 89 2.43 -6.16 -17.51
N LYS A 90 1.18 -6.49 -17.15
CA LYS A 90 -0.01 -5.86 -17.74
C LYS A 90 -0.42 -4.57 -17.04
N CYS A 91 0.11 -4.28 -15.84
CA CYS A 91 -0.25 -3.08 -15.09
C CYS A 91 0.94 -2.20 -14.70
N LEU A 92 1.79 -2.60 -13.77
CA LEU A 92 2.84 -1.72 -13.20
C LEU A 92 4.27 -2.14 -13.55
N LYS A 93 4.50 -3.43 -13.85
CA LYS A 93 5.86 -3.92 -14.10
C LYS A 93 6.28 -3.65 -15.53
N HIS A 94 7.35 -2.90 -15.69
CA HIS A 94 8.01 -2.65 -16.96
C HIS A 94 9.46 -3.09 -16.90
N TYR A 95 10.06 -3.46 -18.05
CA TYR A 95 11.46 -3.86 -18.08
C TYR A 95 12.40 -2.80 -17.47
N ARG A 96 12.09 -1.53 -17.68
CA ARG A 96 12.91 -0.41 -17.22
C ARG A 96 12.71 -0.04 -15.74
N ASN A 97 11.72 -0.62 -15.05
CA ASN A 97 11.49 -0.40 -13.61
C ASN A 97 11.69 -1.65 -12.75
N GLN A 98 12.50 -2.62 -13.22
CA GLN A 98 12.74 -3.88 -12.51
C GLN A 98 13.23 -3.70 -11.08
N TYR A 99 14.03 -2.66 -10.83
CA TYR A 99 14.61 -2.36 -9.52
C TYR A 99 13.57 -2.03 -8.43
N VAL A 100 12.35 -1.69 -8.81
CA VAL A 100 11.25 -1.42 -7.87
C VAL A 100 10.15 -2.48 -7.88
N HIS A 101 10.25 -3.53 -8.69
CA HIS A 101 9.20 -4.56 -8.82
C HIS A 101 8.76 -5.16 -7.48
N GLY A 102 9.68 -5.29 -6.50
CA GLY A 102 9.40 -5.79 -5.16
C GLY A 102 8.56 -4.85 -4.29
N LEU A 103 8.48 -3.57 -4.68
CA LEU A 103 7.71 -2.54 -3.96
C LEU A 103 6.35 -2.27 -4.60
N LEU A 104 6.10 -2.74 -5.83
CA LEU A 104 4.88 -2.40 -6.55
C LEU A 104 3.66 -3.13 -6.00
N ASP A 105 2.64 -2.36 -5.66
CA ASP A 105 1.32 -2.81 -5.23
C ASP A 105 0.22 -1.90 -5.79
N ARG A 106 -0.51 -2.39 -6.80
CA ARG A 106 -1.58 -1.65 -7.46
C ARG A 106 -2.74 -1.30 -6.53
N PHE A 107 -3.00 -2.13 -5.51
CA PHE A 107 -4.06 -1.86 -4.54
C PHE A 107 -3.68 -0.70 -3.62
N ALA A 108 -2.44 -0.65 -3.15
CA ALA A 108 -1.95 0.45 -2.34
C ALA A 108 -1.96 1.77 -3.14
N ALA A 109 -1.52 1.73 -4.41
CA ALA A 109 -1.58 2.88 -5.30
C ALA A 109 -3.02 3.35 -5.56
N LEU A 110 -3.95 2.43 -5.81
CA LEU A 110 -5.37 2.73 -6.03
C LEU A 110 -6.01 3.36 -4.78
N GLN A 111 -5.70 2.84 -3.59
CA GLN A 111 -6.17 3.42 -2.33
C GLN A 111 -5.67 4.86 -2.15
N LEU A 112 -4.37 5.11 -2.38
CA LEU A 112 -3.79 6.44 -2.27
C LEU A 112 -4.40 7.40 -3.29
N LEU A 113 -4.55 6.97 -4.55
CA LEU A 113 -5.14 7.76 -5.62
C LEU A 113 -6.61 8.10 -5.33
N THR A 114 -7.41 7.12 -4.92
CA THR A 114 -8.84 7.29 -4.61
C THR A 114 -9.01 8.25 -3.43
N TRP A 115 -8.16 8.13 -2.41
CA TRP A 115 -8.18 9.08 -1.31
C TRP A 115 -7.78 10.50 -1.76
N GLY A 116 -6.76 10.62 -2.60
CA GLY A 116 -6.31 11.94 -3.11
C GLY A 116 -7.32 12.63 -4.03
N MET A 117 -8.03 11.86 -4.86
CA MET A 117 -9.03 12.41 -5.80
C MET A 117 -10.40 12.64 -5.13
N ASP A 118 -10.85 11.67 -4.35
CA ASP A 118 -12.26 11.57 -3.92
C ASP A 118 -12.42 11.72 -2.39
N GLY A 119 -11.33 11.78 -1.62
CA GLY A 119 -11.34 11.79 -0.15
C GLY A 119 -11.80 10.47 0.47
N ILE A 120 -11.92 9.40 -0.33
CA ILE A 120 -12.48 8.12 0.10
C ILE A 120 -11.38 7.26 0.71
N LYS A 121 -11.55 6.88 1.99
CA LYS A 121 -10.68 5.92 2.69
C LYS A 121 -11.12 4.49 2.38
N ALA A 122 -10.17 3.56 2.45
CA ALA A 122 -10.49 2.13 2.38
C ALA A 122 -11.51 1.74 3.47
N PRO A 123 -12.52 0.92 3.14
CA PRO A 123 -13.49 0.45 4.12
C PRO A 123 -12.82 -0.51 5.15
N PRO A 124 -13.45 -0.72 6.32
CA PRO A 124 -13.02 -1.76 7.25
C PRO A 124 -12.92 -3.13 6.56
N LEU A 125 -11.94 -3.93 6.95
CA LEU A 125 -11.80 -5.28 6.41
C LEU A 125 -12.88 -6.20 7.00
N ALA A 126 -13.58 -6.92 6.14
CA ALA A 126 -14.52 -7.95 6.58
C ALA A 126 -13.79 -9.04 7.41
N LEU A 127 -14.47 -9.60 8.41
CA LEU A 127 -13.89 -10.60 9.31
C LEU A 127 -13.26 -11.77 8.55
N GLU A 128 -13.93 -12.26 7.51
CA GLU A 128 -13.41 -13.35 6.67
C GLU A 128 -12.05 -12.98 6.04
N THR A 129 -11.89 -11.76 5.59
CA THR A 129 -10.61 -11.25 5.04
C THR A 129 -9.55 -11.18 6.13
N GLN A 130 -9.89 -10.67 7.30
CA GLN A 130 -8.98 -10.60 8.44
C GLN A 130 -8.52 -12.00 8.86
N VAL A 131 -9.43 -12.98 8.92
CA VAL A 131 -9.11 -14.39 9.23
C VAL A 131 -8.16 -14.98 8.18
N LYS A 132 -8.41 -14.78 6.90
CA LYS A 132 -7.50 -15.21 5.82
C LYS A 132 -6.10 -14.60 5.97
N MET A 133 -6.02 -13.36 6.41
CA MET A 133 -4.74 -12.66 6.60
C MET A 133 -3.96 -13.15 7.82
N ILE A 134 -4.62 -13.42 8.96
CA ILE A 134 -3.94 -13.85 10.18
C ILE A 134 -3.54 -15.33 10.16
N THR A 135 -4.29 -16.18 9.45
CA THR A 135 -4.07 -17.63 9.42
C THR A 135 -2.62 -18.03 9.13
N PRO A 136 -1.89 -17.43 8.16
CA PRO A 136 -0.49 -17.76 7.93
C PRO A 136 0.44 -17.46 9.11
N LEU A 137 0.05 -16.56 10.02
CA LEU A 137 0.84 -16.21 11.21
C LEU A 137 0.52 -17.11 12.41
N ALA A 138 -0.61 -17.80 12.41
CA ALA A 138 -1.09 -18.59 13.55
C ALA A 138 -0.09 -19.67 14.00
N ASN A 139 0.61 -20.32 13.07
CA ASN A 139 1.62 -21.33 13.40
C ASN A 139 2.85 -20.73 14.08
N ILE A 140 3.30 -19.57 13.59
CA ILE A 140 4.45 -18.84 14.16
C ILE A 140 4.10 -18.37 15.58
N LEU A 141 2.91 -17.79 15.74
CA LEU A 141 2.40 -17.32 17.03
C LEU A 141 2.26 -18.49 18.04
N ARG A 142 1.75 -19.64 17.60
CA ARG A 142 1.62 -20.85 18.46
C ARG A 142 3.00 -21.34 18.94
N GLN A 143 4.01 -21.37 18.08
CA GLN A 143 5.37 -21.73 18.47
C GLN A 143 5.97 -20.77 19.52
N SER A 144 5.49 -19.53 19.52
CA SER A 144 5.89 -18.48 20.48
C SER A 144 4.98 -18.44 21.73
N GLY A 145 4.07 -19.41 21.89
CA GLY A 145 3.20 -19.51 23.06
C GLY A 145 1.93 -18.65 22.99
N CYS A 146 1.54 -18.18 21.81
CA CYS A 146 0.31 -17.44 21.57
C CYS A 146 -0.62 -18.26 20.65
N GLU A 147 -1.84 -18.55 21.10
CA GLU A 147 -2.87 -19.23 20.31
C GLU A 147 -3.80 -18.20 19.65
N ILE A 148 -4.15 -18.43 18.39
CA ILE A 148 -5.13 -17.63 17.66
C ILE A 148 -6.41 -18.44 17.49
N THR A 149 -7.52 -17.88 17.93
CA THR A 149 -8.86 -18.39 17.66
C THR A 149 -9.62 -17.44 16.74
N THR A 150 -10.50 -17.98 15.90
CA THR A 150 -11.21 -17.21 14.86
C THR A 150 -12.73 -17.46 14.86
N SER A 151 -13.27 -17.91 15.97
CA SER A 151 -14.71 -18.21 16.12
C SER A 151 -15.47 -16.93 16.47
N GLY A 152 -16.17 -16.34 15.49
CA GLY A 152 -16.93 -15.10 15.65
C GLY A 152 -16.10 -13.82 15.62
N GLU A 153 -14.90 -13.85 16.18
CA GLU A 153 -13.90 -12.79 16.15
C GLU A 153 -12.49 -13.40 16.14
N ILE A 154 -11.48 -12.59 15.94
CA ILE A 154 -10.08 -13.04 16.07
C ILE A 154 -9.61 -12.71 17.47
N THR A 155 -9.20 -13.74 18.22
CA THR A 155 -8.67 -13.59 19.58
C THR A 155 -7.28 -14.19 19.66
N ALA A 156 -6.34 -13.46 20.23
CA ALA A 156 -5.01 -13.93 20.59
C ALA A 156 -4.96 -14.25 22.09
N ILE A 157 -4.53 -15.46 22.43
CA ILE A 157 -4.48 -15.99 23.79
C ILE A 157 -3.00 -16.24 24.13
N GLY A 158 -2.49 -15.50 25.10
CA GLY A 158 -1.12 -15.59 25.60
C GLY A 158 -1.07 -15.98 27.08
N LYS A 159 0.11 -15.86 27.67
CA LYS A 159 0.34 -16.23 29.08
C LYS A 159 -0.39 -15.34 30.08
N THR A 160 -0.55 -14.06 29.76
CA THR A 160 -1.15 -13.06 30.67
C THR A 160 -2.64 -12.85 30.43
N GLY A 161 -3.22 -13.50 29.43
CA GLY A 161 -4.64 -13.37 29.11
C GLY A 161 -4.95 -13.46 27.63
N SER A 162 -6.12 -12.96 27.27
CA SER A 162 -6.59 -12.92 25.88
C SER A 162 -6.94 -11.50 25.45
N LYS A 163 -6.67 -11.18 24.20
CA LYS A 163 -7.06 -9.89 23.59
C LYS A 163 -7.66 -10.13 22.20
N ARG A 164 -8.63 -9.29 21.85
CA ARG A 164 -9.16 -9.24 20.48
C ARG A 164 -8.09 -8.74 19.52
N VAL A 165 -8.02 -9.30 18.33
CA VAL A 165 -7.14 -8.83 17.25
C VAL A 165 -7.99 -8.29 16.13
N VAL A 166 -7.70 -7.07 15.69
CA VAL A 166 -8.37 -6.42 14.57
C VAL A 166 -7.33 -6.05 13.53
N ILE A 167 -7.53 -6.52 12.30
CA ILE A 167 -6.70 -6.13 11.16
C ILE A 167 -7.37 -4.94 10.49
N TYR A 168 -6.64 -3.83 10.39
CA TYR A 168 -7.15 -2.59 9.83
C TYR A 168 -6.38 -2.18 8.55
N PRO A 169 -7.02 -1.42 7.63
CA PRO A 169 -6.36 -0.91 6.44
C PRO A 169 -5.20 0.02 6.80
N ALA A 170 -4.01 -0.25 6.28
CA ALA A 170 -2.77 0.47 6.65
C ALA A 170 -2.77 1.97 6.30
N MET A 171 -3.70 2.44 5.46
CA MET A 171 -3.91 3.86 5.20
C MET A 171 -4.61 4.61 6.33
N TRP A 172 -5.16 3.89 7.33
CA TRP A 172 -5.76 4.50 8.49
C TRP A 172 -4.69 4.87 9.53
N VAL A 173 -5.00 5.87 10.36
CA VAL A 173 -4.32 6.02 11.65
C VAL A 173 -4.66 4.79 12.49
N GLU A 174 -3.68 4.26 13.22
CA GLU A 174 -3.90 3.10 14.08
C GLU A 174 -5.05 3.40 15.05
N PRO A 175 -6.13 2.59 15.02
CA PRO A 175 -7.21 2.75 15.96
C PRO A 175 -6.77 2.34 17.37
N TYR A 176 -7.50 2.83 18.38
CA TYR A 176 -7.31 2.43 19.77
C TYR A 176 -8.63 1.96 20.38
N GLU A 177 -8.58 0.83 21.05
CA GLU A 177 -9.69 0.28 21.85
C GLU A 177 -9.08 -0.60 22.96
N ASP A 178 -9.63 -0.49 24.17
CA ASP A 178 -9.17 -1.30 25.29
C ASP A 178 -9.29 -2.81 24.98
N ASN A 179 -8.33 -3.60 25.46
CA ASN A 179 -8.25 -5.03 25.25
C ASN A 179 -8.25 -5.49 23.78
N THR A 180 -7.85 -4.60 22.86
CA THR A 180 -7.78 -4.89 21.43
C THR A 180 -6.38 -4.63 20.88
N ILE A 181 -5.86 -5.56 20.10
CA ILE A 181 -4.60 -5.45 19.37
C ILE A 181 -4.93 -5.07 17.93
N PHE A 182 -4.52 -3.90 17.50
CA PHE A 182 -4.67 -3.47 16.12
C PHE A 182 -3.41 -3.77 15.32
N VAL A 183 -3.55 -4.49 14.20
CA VAL A 183 -2.45 -4.82 13.28
C VAL A 183 -2.81 -4.35 11.89
N SER A 184 -1.97 -3.56 11.25
CA SER A 184 -2.27 -3.16 9.88
C SER A 184 -2.11 -4.30 8.89
N ASP A 185 -2.93 -4.31 7.86
CA ASP A 185 -2.89 -5.30 6.77
C ASP A 185 -1.53 -5.29 6.03
N ALA A 186 -0.89 -4.11 5.92
CA ALA A 186 0.41 -3.99 5.31
C ALA A 186 1.53 -4.65 6.13
N TYR A 187 1.47 -4.61 7.45
CA TYR A 187 2.44 -5.36 8.28
C TYR A 187 2.31 -6.86 8.09
N ILE A 188 1.09 -7.38 8.02
CA ILE A 188 0.86 -8.81 7.75
C ILE A 188 1.36 -9.20 6.36
N LYS A 189 1.14 -8.36 5.36
CA LYS A 189 1.56 -8.60 3.97
C LYS A 189 3.08 -8.50 3.78
N TYR A 190 3.71 -7.47 4.33
CA TYR A 190 5.04 -7.03 3.92
C TYR A 190 6.09 -7.04 5.03
N ALA A 191 5.67 -7.15 6.29
CA ALA A 191 6.53 -7.14 7.47
C ALA A 191 6.03 -8.11 8.55
N LYS A 192 5.80 -9.37 8.17
CA LYS A 192 5.27 -10.42 9.05
C LYS A 192 5.96 -10.51 10.41
N PRO A 193 7.32 -10.44 10.52
CA PRO A 193 7.98 -10.46 11.81
C PRO A 193 7.51 -9.34 12.75
N TYR A 194 7.30 -8.14 12.21
CA TYR A 194 6.78 -7.02 12.98
C TYR A 194 5.34 -7.26 13.45
N ALA A 195 4.48 -7.79 12.59
CA ALA A 195 3.10 -8.12 12.94
C ALA A 195 3.04 -9.17 14.06
N VAL A 196 3.88 -10.22 13.98
CA VAL A 196 4.02 -11.25 15.01
C VAL A 196 4.51 -10.64 16.32
N GLN A 197 5.58 -9.87 16.29
CA GLN A 197 6.15 -9.25 17.48
C GLN A 197 5.15 -8.32 18.19
N LYS A 198 4.43 -7.50 17.43
CA LYS A 198 3.38 -6.62 17.96
C LYS A 198 2.30 -7.38 18.72
N ILE A 199 1.86 -8.52 18.19
CA ILE A 199 0.86 -9.36 18.87
C ILE A 199 1.44 -9.95 20.16
N LEU A 200 2.67 -10.48 20.12
CA LEU A 200 3.32 -11.06 21.28
C LEU A 200 3.58 -10.06 22.39
N ASP A 201 4.13 -8.89 22.06
CA ASP A 201 4.41 -7.80 23.02
C ASP A 201 3.13 -7.29 23.70
N SER A 202 2.02 -7.35 22.99
CA SER A 202 0.72 -6.93 23.54
C SER A 202 0.12 -7.94 24.54
N LEU A 203 0.64 -9.19 24.56
CA LEU A 203 0.16 -10.27 25.43
C LEU A 203 1.12 -10.56 26.62
N GLY A 204 2.27 -9.89 26.68
CA GLY A 204 3.26 -10.02 27.77
C GLY A 204 4.19 -11.19 27.59
#